data_0d654d8e0e7a27a23c73189a85c2b7d6
#
_entry.id   0d654d8e0e7a27a23c73189a85c2b7d6
#
_cell.length_a   1.000
_cell.length_b   1.000
_cell.length_c   1.000
_cell.angle_alpha   90.00
_cell.angle_beta   90.00
_cell.angle_gamma   90.00
#
_symmetry.space_group_name_H-M   'P 1'
#
loop_
_entity.id
_entity.type
_entity.pdbx_description
1 polymer ?
#
loop_
_entity_poly.entity_id
_entity_poly.type
_entity_poly.pdbx_seq_one_letter_code
_entity_poly.pdbx_strand_id
1 'polypeptide(L)'
;SFGGIYAHAEAHIVNDESTAPELFTGGARQFTVMGKDAKPDLAELATKIDVSGARGVHSVQPAVISISNLTELGARLSCADISAYSDLAKSRGMKLFMDGARFANAVAAGSDSPADLTWRSGVDAISFGATKNGAMAAEALIFFNPEEAKLAEFHRKRAGHLWSKHRFLAAQFDAYLHDNLWLELARTANEKM
;
A
#
# COMPACT_ATOMS: atom_id res chain seq x y z
N SER A 1 -17.74 6.46 6.87
CA SER A 1 -17.19 6.98 5.60
C SER A 1 -18.13 6.70 4.45
N PHE A 2 -18.10 7.54 3.44
CA PHE A 2 -18.77 7.31 2.15
C PHE A 2 -17.75 7.04 1.03
N GLY A 3 -16.48 6.80 1.40
CA GLY A 3 -15.37 6.56 0.47
C GLY A 3 -15.36 5.14 -0.09
N GLY A 4 -14.80 5.00 -1.30
CA GLY A 4 -14.51 3.73 -1.95
C GLY A 4 -13.01 3.45 -2.02
N ILE A 5 -12.64 2.20 -1.73
CA ILE A 5 -11.30 1.66 -1.88
C ILE A 5 -11.32 0.65 -3.03
N TYR A 6 -10.41 0.78 -3.97
CA TYR A 6 -10.34 -0.06 -5.17
C TYR A 6 -9.04 -0.85 -5.16
N ALA A 7 -9.13 -2.18 -5.23
CA ALA A 7 -7.98 -3.08 -5.16
C ALA A 7 -8.16 -4.30 -6.06
N HIS A 8 -7.08 -5.05 -6.29
CA HIS A 8 -7.18 -6.36 -6.92
C HIS A 8 -7.97 -7.34 -6.03
N ALA A 9 -8.68 -8.28 -6.64
CA ALA A 9 -9.49 -9.26 -5.89
C ALA A 9 -8.66 -10.13 -4.92
N GLU A 10 -7.38 -10.39 -5.25
CA GLU A 10 -6.44 -11.13 -4.40
C GLU A 10 -5.72 -10.25 -3.36
N ALA A 11 -5.99 -8.93 -3.32
CA ALA A 11 -5.28 -8.03 -2.41
C ALA A 11 -5.55 -8.38 -0.94
N HIS A 12 -4.50 -8.33 -0.11
CA HIS A 12 -4.55 -8.61 1.31
C HIS A 12 -5.62 -7.77 2.04
N ILE A 13 -5.73 -6.49 1.67
CA ILE A 13 -6.74 -5.58 2.24
C ILE A 13 -8.18 -6.08 2.01
N VAL A 14 -8.41 -6.88 0.96
CA VAL A 14 -9.73 -7.45 0.63
C VAL A 14 -10.01 -8.74 1.39
N ASN A 15 -9.00 -9.63 1.47
CA ASN A 15 -9.23 -11.02 1.88
C ASN A 15 -8.80 -11.33 3.31
N ASP A 16 -7.80 -10.61 3.85
CA ASP A 16 -7.09 -11.06 5.04
C ASP A 16 -7.20 -10.10 6.25
N GLU A 17 -8.00 -9.02 6.12
CA GLU A 17 -8.11 -7.98 7.16
C GLU A 17 -9.40 -8.08 7.99
N SER A 18 -10.23 -9.10 7.76
CA SER A 18 -11.45 -9.35 8.56
C SER A 18 -12.32 -8.11 8.80
N THR A 19 -12.55 -7.32 7.73
CA THR A 19 -13.32 -6.06 7.76
C THR A 19 -12.70 -4.92 8.59
N ALA A 20 -11.42 -5.01 8.98
CA ALA A 20 -10.75 -3.92 9.68
C ALA A 20 -10.72 -2.61 8.88
N PRO A 21 -10.50 -2.60 7.55
CA PRO A 21 -10.57 -1.38 6.76
C PRO A 21 -11.93 -0.67 6.87
N GLU A 22 -13.02 -1.41 6.81
CA GLU A 22 -14.37 -0.87 6.95
C GLU A 22 -14.61 -0.30 8.35
N LEU A 23 -14.15 -1.00 9.38
CA LEU A 23 -14.29 -0.56 10.78
C LEU A 23 -13.53 0.74 11.03
N PHE A 24 -12.24 0.80 10.69
CA PHE A 24 -11.39 1.96 11.00
C PHE A 24 -11.65 3.16 10.11
N THR A 25 -12.17 2.97 8.90
CA THR A 25 -12.60 4.06 8.01
C THR A 25 -14.04 4.52 8.29
N GLY A 26 -14.77 3.82 9.17
CA GLY A 26 -16.18 4.11 9.43
C GLY A 26 -17.07 3.75 8.23
N GLY A 27 -16.80 2.60 7.59
CA GLY A 27 -17.63 2.03 6.55
C GLY A 27 -17.23 2.37 5.10
N ALA A 28 -15.95 2.58 4.81
CA ALA A 28 -15.51 2.67 3.42
C ALA A 28 -15.76 1.33 2.71
N ARG A 29 -16.33 1.40 1.50
CA ARG A 29 -16.64 0.22 0.72
C ARG A 29 -15.45 -0.21 -0.13
N GLN A 30 -15.16 -1.51 -0.13
CA GLN A 30 -14.16 -2.09 -1.03
C GLN A 30 -14.79 -2.51 -2.35
N PHE A 31 -14.07 -2.23 -3.44
CA PHE A 31 -14.40 -2.63 -4.81
C PHE A 31 -13.23 -3.41 -5.38
N THR A 32 -13.50 -4.61 -5.85
CA THR A 32 -12.48 -5.46 -6.42
C THR A 32 -12.48 -5.40 -7.94
N VAL A 33 -11.28 -5.51 -8.52
CA VAL A 33 -11.05 -5.70 -9.94
C VAL A 33 -10.15 -6.90 -10.16
N MET A 34 -10.21 -7.48 -11.34
CA MET A 34 -9.31 -8.56 -11.73
C MET A 34 -8.07 -7.99 -12.42
N GLY A 35 -7.15 -8.88 -12.79
CA GLY A 35 -5.96 -8.53 -13.55
C GLY A 35 -4.92 -9.65 -13.50
N LYS A 36 -3.98 -9.60 -14.40
CA LYS A 36 -2.93 -10.62 -14.48
C LYS A 36 -1.95 -10.49 -13.32
N ASP A 37 -1.55 -11.60 -12.73
CA ASP A 37 -0.52 -11.69 -11.69
C ASP A 37 -0.85 -10.82 -10.44
N ALA A 38 -2.13 -10.67 -10.11
CA ALA A 38 -2.67 -9.81 -9.06
C ALA A 38 -2.36 -8.31 -9.24
N LYS A 39 -2.06 -7.87 -10.45
CA LYS A 39 -1.99 -6.44 -10.83
C LYS A 39 -3.38 -6.02 -11.28
N PRO A 40 -4.00 -4.98 -10.68
CA PRO A 40 -5.31 -4.49 -11.11
C PRO A 40 -5.31 -4.12 -12.61
N ASP A 41 -6.27 -4.63 -13.38
CA ASP A 41 -6.42 -4.20 -14.77
C ASP A 41 -6.87 -2.74 -14.83
N LEU A 42 -6.13 -1.89 -15.53
CA LEU A 42 -6.36 -0.45 -15.56
C LEU A 42 -7.70 -0.06 -16.22
N ALA A 43 -8.13 -0.79 -17.24
CA ALA A 43 -9.37 -0.49 -17.96
C ALA A 43 -10.59 -0.90 -17.11
N GLU A 44 -10.53 -2.07 -16.48
CA GLU A 44 -11.55 -2.52 -15.54
C GLU A 44 -11.63 -1.59 -14.34
N LEU A 45 -10.45 -1.19 -13.79
CA LEU A 45 -10.35 -0.27 -12.65
C LEU A 45 -10.99 1.08 -12.97
N ALA A 46 -10.65 1.68 -14.12
CA ALA A 46 -11.25 2.94 -14.57
C ALA A 46 -12.76 2.83 -14.69
N THR A 47 -13.25 1.77 -15.35
CA THR A 47 -14.68 1.51 -15.51
C THR A 47 -15.37 1.34 -14.16
N LYS A 48 -14.81 0.58 -13.24
CA LYS A 48 -15.37 0.34 -11.91
C LYS A 48 -15.46 1.63 -11.09
N ILE A 49 -14.43 2.47 -11.16
CA ILE A 49 -14.40 3.79 -10.47
C ILE A 49 -15.52 4.68 -11.04
N ASP A 50 -15.59 4.82 -12.35
CA ASP A 50 -16.54 5.71 -13.01
C ASP A 50 -18.00 5.28 -12.76
N VAL A 51 -18.31 3.99 -12.86
CA VAL A 51 -19.65 3.45 -12.60
C VAL A 51 -20.02 3.58 -11.12
N SER A 52 -19.13 3.28 -10.18
CA SER A 52 -19.45 3.31 -8.75
C SER A 52 -19.68 4.73 -8.22
N GLY A 53 -19.03 5.75 -8.82
CA GLY A 53 -19.16 7.16 -8.44
C GLY A 53 -20.25 7.93 -9.17
N ALA A 54 -20.90 7.33 -10.17
CA ALA A 54 -21.70 8.05 -11.20
C ALA A 54 -23.01 8.70 -10.68
N ARG A 55 -23.51 8.34 -9.51
CA ARG A 55 -24.86 8.72 -9.03
C ARG A 55 -24.83 9.78 -7.92
N GLY A 56 -23.77 10.56 -7.84
CA GLY A 56 -23.62 11.64 -6.85
C GLY A 56 -23.83 11.15 -5.42
N VAL A 57 -24.72 11.79 -4.67
CA VAL A 57 -24.99 11.45 -3.25
C VAL A 57 -25.55 10.04 -3.04
N HIS A 58 -26.03 9.37 -4.07
CA HIS A 58 -26.51 7.99 -4.02
C HIS A 58 -25.40 6.96 -4.22
N SER A 59 -24.18 7.40 -4.49
CA SER A 59 -23.03 6.55 -4.77
C SER A 59 -21.94 6.73 -3.73
N VAL A 60 -21.15 5.68 -3.57
CA VAL A 60 -19.86 5.77 -2.87
C VAL A 60 -18.96 6.73 -3.65
N GLN A 61 -18.22 7.56 -2.93
CA GLN A 61 -17.27 8.48 -3.56
C GLN A 61 -15.91 7.80 -3.70
N PRO A 62 -15.36 7.65 -4.92
CA PRO A 62 -14.04 7.09 -5.12
C PRO A 62 -12.98 7.86 -4.30
N ALA A 63 -12.14 7.14 -3.55
CA ALA A 63 -11.20 7.77 -2.64
C ALA A 63 -9.76 7.26 -2.78
N VAL A 64 -9.58 5.94 -2.86
CA VAL A 64 -8.23 5.33 -2.84
C VAL A 64 -8.16 4.19 -3.84
N ILE A 65 -7.08 4.15 -4.62
CA ILE A 65 -6.60 2.94 -5.30
C ILE A 65 -5.53 2.32 -4.41
N SER A 66 -5.68 1.03 -4.09
CA SER A 66 -4.72 0.24 -3.31
C SER A 66 -4.03 -0.77 -4.22
N ILE A 67 -2.70 -0.71 -4.26
CA ILE A 67 -1.85 -1.65 -4.99
C ILE A 67 -0.88 -2.34 -4.04
N SER A 68 -0.39 -3.53 -4.38
CA SER A 68 0.65 -4.24 -3.60
C SER A 68 1.94 -4.35 -4.41
N ASN A 69 3.10 -4.15 -3.76
CA ASN A 69 4.39 -4.41 -4.40
C ASN A 69 5.38 -5.10 -3.41
N LEU A 70 5.72 -6.38 -3.62
CA LEU A 70 5.21 -7.33 -4.62
C LEU A 70 3.71 -7.61 -4.43
N THR A 71 3.05 -8.02 -5.54
CA THR A 71 1.67 -8.48 -5.46
C THR A 71 1.56 -9.78 -4.65
N GLU A 72 0.36 -10.19 -4.29
CA GLU A 72 0.09 -11.42 -3.54
C GLU A 72 0.54 -12.68 -4.29
N LEU A 73 0.64 -12.61 -5.62
CA LEU A 73 1.17 -13.68 -6.48
C LEU A 73 2.66 -13.51 -6.80
N GLY A 74 3.36 -12.60 -6.12
CA GLY A 74 4.81 -12.40 -6.25
C GLY A 74 5.24 -11.57 -7.45
N ALA A 75 4.33 -10.96 -8.20
CA ALA A 75 4.69 -10.11 -9.33
C ALA A 75 5.15 -8.73 -8.85
N ARG A 76 6.17 -8.20 -9.54
CA ARG A 76 6.67 -6.84 -9.30
C ARG A 76 5.95 -5.83 -10.18
N LEU A 77 5.50 -4.73 -9.58
CA LEU A 77 5.08 -3.53 -10.31
C LEU A 77 6.32 -2.72 -10.72
N SER A 78 6.38 -2.34 -11.98
CA SER A 78 7.39 -1.39 -12.48
C SER A 78 7.00 0.05 -12.15
N CYS A 79 7.96 0.99 -12.28
CA CYS A 79 7.66 2.42 -12.16
C CYS A 79 6.56 2.87 -13.15
N ALA A 80 6.54 2.30 -14.36
CA ALA A 80 5.51 2.58 -15.36
C ALA A 80 4.12 2.08 -14.92
N ASP A 81 4.03 0.86 -14.36
CA ASP A 81 2.77 0.33 -13.80
C ASP A 81 2.24 1.26 -12.69
N ILE A 82 3.11 1.64 -11.75
CA ILE A 82 2.76 2.49 -10.60
C ILE A 82 2.31 3.88 -11.08
N SER A 83 3.04 4.48 -12.03
CA SER A 83 2.68 5.78 -12.61
C SER A 83 1.32 5.74 -13.29
N ALA A 84 1.01 4.67 -14.01
CA ALA A 84 -0.29 4.52 -14.67
C ALA A 84 -1.46 4.47 -13.65
N TYR A 85 -1.29 3.77 -12.51
CA TYR A 85 -2.28 3.80 -11.43
C TYR A 85 -2.37 5.17 -10.77
N SER A 86 -1.23 5.86 -10.60
CA SER A 86 -1.21 7.21 -10.05
C SER A 86 -1.92 8.22 -10.94
N ASP A 87 -1.69 8.17 -12.26
CA ASP A 87 -2.35 9.06 -13.21
C ASP A 87 -3.85 8.83 -13.24
N LEU A 88 -4.29 7.56 -13.19
CA LEU A 88 -5.69 7.21 -13.05
C LEU A 88 -6.29 7.78 -11.75
N ALA A 89 -5.63 7.59 -10.61
CA ALA A 89 -6.06 8.12 -9.33
C ALA A 89 -6.19 9.65 -9.36
N LYS A 90 -5.14 10.34 -9.79
CA LYS A 90 -5.09 11.82 -9.86
C LYS A 90 -6.16 12.39 -10.79
N SER A 91 -6.40 11.76 -11.94
CA SER A 91 -7.43 12.21 -12.89
C SER A 91 -8.86 12.19 -12.32
N ARG A 92 -9.05 11.51 -11.20
CA ARG A 92 -10.34 11.35 -10.50
C ARG A 92 -10.33 11.87 -9.07
N GLY A 93 -9.29 12.63 -8.70
CA GLY A 93 -9.15 13.21 -7.36
C GLY A 93 -8.95 12.18 -6.23
N MET A 94 -8.48 10.98 -6.59
CA MET A 94 -8.22 9.89 -5.66
C MET A 94 -6.75 9.86 -5.21
N LYS A 95 -6.47 9.07 -4.17
CA LYS A 95 -5.13 8.77 -3.68
C LYS A 95 -4.66 7.39 -4.12
N LEU A 96 -3.34 7.22 -4.23
CA LEU A 96 -2.69 5.94 -4.47
C LEU A 96 -1.98 5.46 -3.19
N PHE A 97 -2.45 4.35 -2.64
CA PHE A 97 -1.82 3.66 -1.51
C PHE A 97 -1.10 2.42 -2.00
N MET A 98 0.08 2.14 -1.42
CA MET A 98 0.83 0.91 -1.70
C MET A 98 0.93 0.04 -0.44
N ASP A 99 0.47 -1.20 -0.53
CA ASP A 99 0.87 -2.23 0.42
C ASP A 99 2.31 -2.66 0.10
N GLY A 100 3.19 -2.33 1.01
CA GLY A 100 4.62 -2.61 0.91
C GLY A 100 5.10 -3.67 1.91
N ALA A 101 4.23 -4.58 2.34
CA ALA A 101 4.62 -5.69 3.22
C ALA A 101 5.79 -6.52 2.65
N ARG A 102 5.94 -6.54 1.30
CA ARG A 102 7.06 -7.18 0.59
C ARG A 102 7.85 -6.19 -0.29
N PHE A 103 7.83 -4.91 0.08
CA PHE A 103 8.50 -3.87 -0.70
C PHE A 103 10.01 -4.09 -0.85
N ALA A 104 10.66 -4.60 0.19
CA ALA A 104 12.07 -4.96 0.14
C ALA A 104 12.38 -5.94 -1.00
N ASN A 105 11.53 -6.95 -1.19
CA ASN A 105 11.67 -7.94 -2.28
C ASN A 105 11.47 -7.28 -3.65
N ALA A 106 10.51 -6.34 -3.77
CA ALA A 106 10.28 -5.59 -5.00
C ALA A 106 11.49 -4.72 -5.40
N VAL A 107 12.11 -4.03 -4.43
CA VAL A 107 13.32 -3.23 -4.65
C VAL A 107 14.49 -4.14 -5.02
N ALA A 108 14.70 -5.23 -4.26
CA ALA A 108 15.81 -6.16 -4.47
C ALA A 108 15.72 -6.92 -5.81
N ALA A 109 14.54 -7.04 -6.40
CA ALA A 109 14.32 -7.74 -7.68
C ALA A 109 14.61 -6.89 -8.92
N GLY A 110 15.03 -5.63 -8.78
CA GLY A 110 15.29 -4.73 -9.90
C GLY A 110 16.37 -3.71 -9.61
N SER A 111 16.54 -2.75 -10.52
CA SER A 111 17.52 -1.65 -10.40
C SER A 111 16.89 -0.32 -9.99
N ASP A 112 15.56 -0.25 -9.89
CA ASP A 112 14.88 0.99 -9.51
C ASP A 112 15.12 1.30 -8.04
N SER A 113 15.28 2.58 -7.71
CA SER A 113 15.44 3.00 -6.32
C SER A 113 14.10 2.89 -5.57
N PRO A 114 14.12 2.79 -4.22
CA PRO A 114 12.90 2.86 -3.42
C PRO A 114 12.06 4.11 -3.70
N ALA A 115 12.71 5.24 -4.00
CA ALA A 115 12.03 6.49 -4.34
C ALA A 115 11.32 6.40 -5.70
N ASP A 116 11.92 5.73 -6.69
CA ASP A 116 11.32 5.55 -8.01
C ASP A 116 10.12 4.62 -7.96
N LEU A 117 10.18 3.57 -7.14
CA LEU A 117 9.06 2.64 -6.91
C LEU A 117 7.97 3.18 -5.96
N THR A 118 8.10 4.41 -5.47
CA THR A 118 7.12 5.01 -4.57
C THR A 118 6.72 6.42 -5.00
N TRP A 119 7.17 7.43 -4.27
CA TRP A 119 6.68 8.79 -4.41
C TRP A 119 7.01 9.44 -5.76
N ARG A 120 8.12 9.09 -6.41
CA ARG A 120 8.44 9.60 -7.76
C ARG A 120 7.49 9.05 -8.82
N SER A 121 6.98 7.84 -8.64
CA SER A 121 5.92 7.25 -9.47
C SER A 121 4.50 7.62 -9.00
N GLY A 122 4.39 8.45 -7.95
CA GLY A 122 3.15 9.08 -7.52
C GLY A 122 2.36 8.34 -6.45
N VAL A 123 2.98 7.43 -5.69
CA VAL A 123 2.39 6.86 -4.47
C VAL A 123 2.25 7.95 -3.40
N ASP A 124 1.08 8.06 -2.79
CA ASP A 124 0.81 9.04 -1.71
C ASP A 124 1.23 8.51 -0.33
N ALA A 125 1.01 7.21 -0.09
CA ALA A 125 1.42 6.56 1.15
C ALA A 125 1.72 5.09 0.94
N ILE A 126 2.59 4.52 1.78
CA ILE A 126 2.96 3.11 1.76
C ILE A 126 2.98 2.53 3.17
N SER A 127 2.48 1.30 3.34
CA SER A 127 2.82 0.46 4.49
C SER A 127 4.17 -0.20 4.21
N PHE A 128 5.20 0.17 4.97
CA PHE A 128 6.54 -0.38 4.80
C PHE A 128 6.80 -1.47 5.85
N GLY A 129 6.77 -2.71 5.41
CA GLY A 129 6.92 -3.88 6.27
C GLY A 129 8.37 -4.31 6.45
N ALA A 130 8.77 -4.57 7.70
CA ALA A 130 10.02 -5.22 8.04
C ALA A 130 9.82 -6.65 8.60
N THR A 131 8.63 -6.95 9.13
CA THR A 131 8.33 -8.24 9.76
C THR A 131 8.48 -9.43 8.82
N LYS A 132 8.04 -9.32 7.57
CA LYS A 132 8.17 -10.38 6.56
C LYS A 132 9.58 -10.52 5.99
N ASN A 133 10.52 -9.67 6.39
CA ASN A 133 11.88 -9.63 5.86
C ASN A 133 12.94 -9.57 6.97
N GLY A 134 12.71 -10.23 8.11
CA GLY A 134 13.70 -10.49 9.14
C GLY A 134 13.53 -9.75 10.47
N ALA A 135 12.65 -8.74 10.56
CA ALA A 135 12.33 -8.15 11.86
C ALA A 135 11.36 -9.03 12.66
N MET A 136 11.36 -8.91 13.98
CA MET A 136 10.43 -9.65 14.83
C MET A 136 8.99 -9.14 14.66
N ALA A 137 8.81 -7.82 14.75
CA ALA A 137 7.52 -7.14 14.57
C ALA A 137 7.79 -5.64 14.40
N ALA A 138 7.90 -5.17 13.15
CA ALA A 138 8.10 -3.75 12.87
C ALA A 138 7.45 -3.40 11.53
N GLU A 139 6.49 -2.49 11.59
CA GLU A 139 5.76 -1.97 10.43
C GLU A 139 5.73 -0.44 10.51
N ALA A 140 5.91 0.23 9.38
CA ALA A 140 5.85 1.67 9.29
C ALA A 140 4.80 2.09 8.25
N LEU A 141 4.03 3.12 8.56
CA LEU A 141 3.20 3.81 7.59
C LEU A 141 3.91 5.11 7.20
N ILE A 142 4.23 5.25 5.93
CA ILE A 142 4.97 6.40 5.40
C ILE A 142 4.05 7.19 4.49
N PHE A 143 3.89 8.48 4.80
CA PHE A 143 3.21 9.46 3.96
C PHE A 143 4.25 10.32 3.26
N PHE A 144 4.12 10.52 1.96
CA PHE A 144 5.03 11.36 1.20
C PHE A 144 4.62 12.84 1.21
N ASN A 145 3.38 13.14 1.64
CA ASN A 145 2.94 14.49 1.95
C ASN A 145 2.67 14.61 3.47
N PRO A 146 3.42 15.44 4.21
CA PRO A 146 3.24 15.61 5.65
C PRO A 146 1.83 16.07 6.07
N GLU A 147 1.13 16.81 5.21
CA GLU A 147 -0.23 17.27 5.50
C GLU A 147 -1.22 16.11 5.64
N GLU A 148 -1.01 15.04 4.88
CA GLU A 148 -1.85 13.83 4.93
C GLU A 148 -1.57 13.00 6.19
N ALA A 149 -0.38 13.14 6.77
CA ALA A 149 0.00 12.44 7.99
C ALA A 149 -0.62 13.04 9.28
N LYS A 150 -1.13 14.27 9.25
CA LYS A 150 -1.57 15.01 10.46
C LYS A 150 -2.59 14.26 11.31
N LEU A 151 -3.47 13.48 10.71
CA LEU A 151 -4.46 12.69 11.44
C LEU A 151 -3.99 11.28 11.79
N ALA A 152 -2.89 10.81 11.19
CA ALA A 152 -2.40 9.46 11.36
C ALA A 152 -2.01 9.16 12.82
N GLU A 153 -1.43 10.11 13.54
CA GLU A 153 -1.07 9.96 14.96
C GLU A 153 -2.29 9.68 15.85
N PHE A 154 -3.39 10.37 15.60
CA PHE A 154 -4.65 10.16 16.33
C PHE A 154 -5.25 8.79 16.01
N HIS A 155 -5.26 8.39 14.73
CA HIS A 155 -5.73 7.08 14.32
C HIS A 155 -4.84 5.96 14.91
N ARG A 156 -3.52 6.12 14.87
CA ARG A 156 -2.56 5.21 15.50
C ARG A 156 -2.84 5.05 17.00
N LYS A 157 -3.09 6.14 17.72
CA LYS A 157 -3.43 6.08 19.16
C LYS A 157 -4.74 5.34 19.38
N ARG A 158 -5.79 5.66 18.61
CA ARG A 158 -7.11 5.03 18.73
C ARG A 158 -7.08 3.55 18.39
N ALA A 159 -6.25 3.12 17.43
CA ALA A 159 -6.07 1.73 17.04
C ALA A 159 -5.19 0.93 18.02
N GLY A 160 -4.69 1.54 19.11
CA GLY A 160 -3.85 0.85 20.09
C GLY A 160 -2.37 0.72 19.68
N HIS A 161 -1.96 1.33 18.57
CA HIS A 161 -0.58 1.20 18.04
C HIS A 161 0.40 2.25 18.55
N LEU A 162 0.03 3.09 19.50
CA LEU A 162 0.95 4.02 20.17
C LEU A 162 1.39 3.43 21.52
N TRP A 163 2.41 2.60 21.51
CA TRP A 163 2.94 1.94 22.68
C TRP A 163 3.94 2.84 23.44
N SER A 164 4.00 2.69 24.76
CA SER A 164 4.90 3.48 25.62
C SER A 164 6.39 3.20 25.37
N LYS A 165 6.74 2.05 24.80
CA LYS A 165 8.14 1.62 24.55
C LYS A 165 8.43 1.40 23.07
N HIS A 166 7.99 2.33 22.24
CA HIS A 166 8.18 2.27 20.79
C HIS A 166 9.64 2.20 20.34
N ARG A 167 10.59 2.58 21.20
CA ARG A 167 12.02 2.45 20.92
C ARG A 167 12.45 1.02 20.55
N PHE A 168 11.74 -0.01 21.03
CA PHE A 168 12.05 -1.41 20.68
C PHE A 168 11.62 -1.75 19.24
N LEU A 169 10.62 -1.08 18.71
CA LEU A 169 10.26 -1.18 17.31
C LEU A 169 11.19 -0.32 16.44
N ALA A 170 11.48 0.90 16.87
CA ALA A 170 12.40 1.79 16.17
C ALA A 170 13.82 1.18 16.04
N ALA A 171 14.32 0.53 17.07
CA ALA A 171 15.62 -0.15 17.03
C ALA A 171 15.68 -1.29 15.99
N GLN A 172 14.54 -1.97 15.73
CA GLN A 172 14.47 -2.96 14.68
C GLN A 172 14.59 -2.30 13.28
N PHE A 173 13.93 -1.18 13.06
CA PHE A 173 14.09 -0.42 11.81
C PHE A 173 15.48 0.17 11.64
N ASP A 174 16.09 0.67 12.73
CA ASP A 174 17.45 1.19 12.72
C ASP A 174 18.44 0.11 12.26
N ALA A 175 18.39 -1.07 12.86
CA ALA A 175 19.19 -2.21 12.44
C ALA A 175 18.86 -2.71 11.02
N TYR A 176 17.60 -2.76 10.67
CA TYR A 176 17.11 -3.26 9.39
C TYR A 176 17.55 -2.39 8.21
N LEU A 177 17.59 -1.07 8.40
CA LEU A 177 18.00 -0.11 7.37
C LEU A 177 19.51 0.12 7.33
N HIS A 178 20.23 -0.23 8.42
CA HIS A 178 21.68 -0.06 8.51
C HIS A 178 22.39 -0.90 7.45
N ASP A 179 23.37 -0.32 6.79
CA ASP A 179 24.20 -0.96 5.74
C ASP A 179 23.42 -1.73 4.68
N ASN A 180 22.17 -1.32 4.40
CA ASN A 180 21.28 -1.98 3.44
C ASN A 180 20.92 -3.45 3.78
N LEU A 181 20.98 -3.84 5.05
CA LEU A 181 20.65 -5.20 5.50
C LEU A 181 19.29 -5.67 4.96
N TRP A 182 18.28 -4.78 4.91
CA TRP A 182 16.96 -5.08 4.39
C TRP A 182 16.95 -5.55 2.91
N LEU A 183 17.87 -5.02 2.09
CA LEU A 183 18.02 -5.46 0.70
C LEU A 183 18.79 -6.77 0.59
N GLU A 184 19.78 -7.01 1.45
CA GLU A 184 20.52 -8.27 1.48
C GLU A 184 19.62 -9.44 1.86
N LEU A 185 18.80 -9.26 2.89
CA LEU A 185 17.80 -10.25 3.30
C LEU A 185 16.80 -10.55 2.19
N ALA A 186 16.29 -9.50 1.53
CA ALA A 186 15.35 -9.64 0.43
C ALA A 186 15.97 -10.33 -0.80
N ARG A 187 17.22 -10.00 -1.17
CA ARG A 187 17.94 -10.69 -2.27
C ARG A 187 18.10 -12.17 -1.96
N THR A 188 18.55 -12.49 -0.74
CA THR A 188 18.71 -13.89 -0.30
C THR A 188 17.39 -14.67 -0.38
N ALA A 189 16.29 -14.04 -0.03
CA ALA A 189 14.96 -14.66 -0.15
C ALA A 189 14.56 -14.85 -1.62
N ASN A 190 14.73 -13.82 -2.47
CA ASN A 190 14.40 -13.87 -3.89
C ASN A 190 15.21 -14.93 -4.64
N GLU A 191 16.48 -15.16 -4.27
CA GLU A 191 17.35 -16.15 -4.90
C GLU A 191 16.97 -17.61 -4.56
N LYS A 192 16.18 -17.84 -3.52
CA LYS A 192 15.77 -19.17 -3.05
C LYS A 192 14.38 -19.57 -3.53
N MET A 193 13.67 -18.67 -4.18
CA MET A 193 12.34 -18.93 -4.74
C MET A 193 12.41 -19.40 -6.19
#